data_7f297099e9ed22fd614799912ae6cb42
#
_entry.id   7f297099e9ed22fd614799912ae6cb42
#
_cell.length_a   1.000
_cell.length_b   1.000
_cell.length_c   1.000
_cell.angle_alpha   90.00
_cell.angle_beta   90.00
_cell.angle_gamma   90.00
#
_symmetry.space_group_name_H-M   'P 1'
#
loop_
_entity.id
_entity.type
_entity.pdbx_description
1 polymer ?
#
loop_
_entity_poly.entity_id
_entity_poly.type
_entity_poly.pdbx_seq_one_letter_code
_entity_poly.pdbx_strand_id
1 'polypeptide(L)'
;IFSMSTLHPFPALRPPRDMAARVSSLPYDVMNHQEAKEMAAGNDASFLHICRSDIDTGEEAIHAQETYARAKENLEAFIRKGYLVQDGAPSFYIYRQIMWGRVQKGIVGCASVDEYANGTIKKHELTRREKELDRIEHFDACSAQTEPVFLAYRKHDGISRIIREWIKFHKPEYDFTTEDGVTHILWPVADPSTVEAIRKGFEEVEALYIADGHHRTASS
;
A
#
# COMPACT_ATOMS: atom_id res chain seq x y z
N ILE A 1 -22.67 -8.01 -20.48
CA ILE A 1 -21.32 -8.51 -20.22
C ILE A 1 -20.98 -8.03 -18.82
N PHE A 2 -20.94 -8.92 -17.84
CA PHE A 2 -20.51 -8.57 -16.49
C PHE A 2 -18.99 -8.28 -16.56
N SER A 3 -18.59 -7.07 -16.18
CA SER A 3 -17.18 -6.74 -16.00
C SER A 3 -16.70 -7.53 -14.79
N MET A 4 -15.67 -8.33 -14.99
CA MET A 4 -14.99 -9.06 -13.91
C MET A 4 -13.83 -8.19 -13.43
N SER A 5 -13.42 -8.34 -12.18
CA SER A 5 -12.32 -7.56 -11.67
C SER A 5 -10.97 -8.06 -12.20
N THR A 6 -10.01 -7.15 -12.33
CA THR A 6 -8.66 -7.47 -12.73
C THR A 6 -7.67 -7.05 -11.65
N LEU A 7 -6.64 -7.85 -11.46
CA LEU A 7 -5.52 -7.51 -10.59
C LEU A 7 -4.22 -7.84 -11.31
N HIS A 8 -3.30 -6.88 -11.33
CA HIS A 8 -2.03 -7.00 -12.03
C HIS A 8 -0.86 -7.04 -11.05
N PRO A 9 0.15 -7.89 -11.33
CA PRO A 9 1.41 -7.85 -10.59
C PRO A 9 2.19 -6.59 -10.96
N PHE A 10 3.06 -6.13 -10.05
CA PHE A 10 3.93 -5.00 -10.27
C PHE A 10 5.26 -5.18 -9.54
N PRO A 11 6.36 -4.56 -10.02
CA PRO A 11 7.60 -4.54 -9.28
C PRO A 11 7.54 -3.45 -8.22
N ALA A 12 7.39 -3.83 -6.95
CA ALA A 12 7.27 -2.84 -5.87
C ALA A 12 8.61 -2.16 -5.58
N LEU A 13 8.53 -0.88 -5.25
CA LEU A 13 9.59 -0.15 -4.57
C LEU A 13 9.35 -0.34 -3.06
N ARG A 14 10.21 -1.09 -2.39
CA ARG A 14 10.00 -1.52 -1.01
C ARG A 14 11.30 -1.61 -0.22
N PRO A 15 11.23 -1.58 1.13
CA PRO A 15 12.45 -1.70 1.93
C PRO A 15 13.10 -3.09 1.83
N PRO A 16 14.44 -3.17 1.95
CA PRO A 16 15.13 -4.42 2.24
C PRO A 16 14.62 -5.01 3.57
N ARG A 17 14.81 -6.32 3.74
CA ARG A 17 14.31 -7.07 4.91
C ARG A 17 14.70 -6.45 6.25
N ASP A 18 15.95 -6.05 6.40
CA ASP A 18 16.51 -5.45 7.60
C ASP A 18 16.05 -4.01 7.88
N MET A 19 15.48 -3.36 6.87
CA MET A 19 14.95 -2.00 6.97
C MET A 19 13.43 -1.93 7.14
N ALA A 20 12.71 -3.03 6.89
CA ALA A 20 11.24 -3.02 6.81
C ALA A 20 10.57 -2.46 8.07
N ALA A 21 11.02 -2.87 9.26
CA ALA A 21 10.47 -2.37 10.53
C ALA A 21 10.77 -0.89 10.77
N ARG A 22 11.93 -0.39 10.32
CA ARG A 22 12.30 1.03 10.45
C ARG A 22 11.56 1.93 9.47
N VAL A 23 11.30 1.43 8.26
CA VAL A 23 10.63 2.19 7.20
C VAL A 23 9.12 2.21 7.41
N SER A 24 8.53 1.12 7.90
CA SER A 24 7.07 1.01 8.04
C SER A 24 6.49 2.11 8.93
N SER A 25 5.33 2.62 8.52
CA SER A 25 4.57 3.63 9.26
C SER A 25 3.07 3.33 9.22
N LEU A 26 2.33 4.00 10.08
CA LEU A 26 0.87 4.05 9.97
C LEU A 26 0.45 4.87 8.74
N PRO A 27 -0.79 4.72 8.25
CA PRO A 27 -1.34 5.55 7.17
C PRO A 27 -1.33 7.04 7.54
N TYR A 28 -1.20 7.89 6.53
CA TYR A 28 -1.04 9.35 6.68
C TYR A 28 -2.19 10.04 7.44
N ASP A 29 -3.40 9.48 7.39
CA ASP A 29 -4.65 10.08 7.84
C ASP A 29 -5.11 9.64 9.25
N VAL A 30 -4.33 8.80 9.92
CA VAL A 30 -4.64 8.29 11.28
C VAL A 30 -3.95 9.05 12.41
N MET A 31 -3.22 10.13 12.08
CA MET A 31 -2.47 10.94 13.05
C MET A 31 -2.48 12.41 12.65
N ASN A 32 -2.38 13.29 13.63
CA ASN A 32 -2.17 14.72 13.39
C ASN A 32 -0.67 15.02 13.14
N HIS A 33 -0.34 16.30 12.86
CA HIS A 33 1.04 16.74 12.58
C HIS A 33 2.01 16.43 13.73
N GLN A 34 1.62 16.77 14.96
CA GLN A 34 2.47 16.59 16.13
C GLN A 34 2.73 15.10 16.41
N GLU A 35 1.70 14.27 16.33
CA GLU A 35 1.81 12.82 16.48
C GLU A 35 2.73 12.21 15.42
N ALA A 36 2.59 12.62 14.16
CA ALA A 36 3.46 12.17 13.07
C ALA A 36 4.93 12.53 13.32
N LYS A 37 5.18 13.75 13.80
CA LYS A 37 6.52 14.23 14.14
C LYS A 37 7.15 13.45 15.30
N GLU A 38 6.36 13.16 16.33
CA GLU A 38 6.81 12.33 17.46
C GLU A 38 7.12 10.90 17.05
N MET A 39 6.27 10.29 16.22
CA MET A 39 6.47 8.93 15.71
C MET A 39 7.69 8.80 14.82
N ALA A 40 8.03 9.83 14.04
CA ALA A 40 9.22 9.85 13.18
C ALA A 40 10.50 10.28 13.94
N ALA A 41 10.38 10.77 15.18
CA ALA A 41 11.51 11.32 15.91
C ALA A 41 12.67 10.32 16.07
N GLY A 42 13.88 10.72 15.65
CA GLY A 42 15.06 9.87 15.71
C GLY A 42 15.13 8.74 14.69
N ASN A 43 14.17 8.65 13.77
CA ASN A 43 14.13 7.66 12.69
C ASN A 43 14.08 8.34 11.31
N ASP A 44 15.26 8.60 10.74
CA ASP A 44 15.42 9.20 9.41
C ASP A 44 14.95 8.29 8.24
N ALA A 45 14.66 7.03 8.53
CA ALA A 45 14.13 6.07 7.58
C ALA A 45 12.60 5.87 7.70
N SER A 46 11.92 6.57 8.61
CA SER A 46 10.46 6.48 8.72
C SER A 46 9.77 6.93 7.44
N PHE A 47 8.85 6.11 6.92
CA PHE A 47 8.07 6.47 5.74
C PHE A 47 7.16 7.70 5.94
N LEU A 48 6.95 8.12 7.19
CA LEU A 48 6.26 9.37 7.51
C LEU A 48 6.95 10.60 6.88
N HIS A 49 8.26 10.59 6.69
CA HIS A 49 8.96 11.64 5.95
C HIS A 49 8.51 11.77 4.48
N ILE A 50 7.88 10.73 3.92
CA ILE A 50 7.33 10.73 2.57
C ILE A 50 5.83 11.01 2.61
N CYS A 51 5.04 10.21 3.31
CA CYS A 51 3.57 10.34 3.31
C CYS A 51 3.04 11.50 4.17
N ARG A 52 3.83 12.00 5.12
CA ARG A 52 3.58 13.13 6.02
C ARG A 52 4.76 14.11 6.03
N SER A 53 5.22 14.48 4.84
CA SER A 53 6.38 15.38 4.66
C SER A 53 6.22 16.78 5.29
N ASP A 54 4.99 17.14 5.71
CA ASP A 54 4.70 18.29 6.56
C ASP A 54 5.51 18.29 7.88
N ILE A 55 5.90 17.11 8.39
CA ILE A 55 6.76 17.04 9.59
C ILE A 55 8.15 17.65 9.37
N ASP A 56 8.59 17.74 8.12
CA ASP A 56 9.88 18.31 7.74
C ASP A 56 9.77 19.77 7.27
N THR A 57 8.59 20.25 6.89
CA THR A 57 8.36 21.63 6.37
C THR A 57 7.63 22.54 7.35
N GLY A 58 6.86 21.99 8.28
CA GLY A 58 6.08 22.69 9.28
C GLY A 58 4.58 22.58 9.07
N GLU A 59 3.81 22.70 10.16
CA GLU A 59 2.36 22.52 10.17
C GLU A 59 1.62 23.51 9.26
N GLU A 60 2.11 24.72 9.14
CA GLU A 60 1.57 25.77 8.29
C GLU A 60 1.66 25.44 6.79
N ALA A 61 2.53 24.51 6.42
CA ALA A 61 2.78 24.11 5.04
C ALA A 61 2.10 22.80 4.62
N ILE A 62 1.19 22.24 5.42
CA ILE A 62 0.61 20.87 5.23
C ILE A 62 0.10 20.62 3.80
N HIS A 63 -0.53 21.62 3.16
CA HIS A 63 -1.02 21.53 1.78
C HIS A 63 -0.29 22.45 0.81
N ALA A 64 0.93 22.88 1.16
CA ALA A 64 1.73 23.74 0.30
C ALA A 64 2.57 22.94 -0.69
N GLN A 65 2.89 23.53 -1.83
CA GLN A 65 3.73 22.92 -2.87
C GLN A 65 5.10 22.49 -2.35
N GLU A 66 5.65 23.22 -1.38
CA GLU A 66 6.93 22.86 -0.74
C GLU A 66 6.87 21.52 -0.01
N THR A 67 5.71 21.16 0.58
CA THR A 67 5.52 19.87 1.25
C THR A 67 5.48 18.72 0.26
N TYR A 68 4.85 18.89 -0.90
CA TYR A 68 4.87 17.87 -1.96
C TYR A 68 6.27 17.75 -2.59
N ALA A 69 6.97 18.86 -2.78
CA ALA A 69 8.36 18.84 -3.23
C ALA A 69 9.27 18.11 -2.22
N ARG A 70 9.05 18.32 -0.92
CA ARG A 70 9.78 17.63 0.15
C ARG A 70 9.50 16.12 0.14
N ALA A 71 8.26 15.70 -0.10
CA ALA A 71 7.91 14.27 -0.24
C ALA A 71 8.71 13.61 -1.36
N LYS A 72 8.80 14.27 -2.51
CA LYS A 72 9.61 13.81 -3.65
C LYS A 72 11.10 13.70 -3.29
N GLU A 73 11.68 14.75 -2.72
CA GLU A 73 13.08 14.77 -2.31
C GLU A 73 13.40 13.63 -1.31
N ASN A 74 12.50 13.40 -0.35
CA ASN A 74 12.63 12.34 0.62
C ASN A 74 12.54 10.96 -0.03
N LEU A 75 11.59 10.74 -0.96
CA LEU A 75 11.48 9.49 -1.71
C LEU A 75 12.76 9.20 -2.51
N GLU A 76 13.28 10.18 -3.23
CA GLU A 76 14.54 10.07 -3.96
C GLU A 76 15.74 9.79 -3.03
N ALA A 77 15.77 10.45 -1.86
CA ALA A 77 16.79 10.20 -0.85
C ALA A 77 16.71 8.78 -0.27
N PHE A 78 15.51 8.26 -0.03
CA PHE A 78 15.30 6.89 0.44
C PHE A 78 15.82 5.86 -0.56
N ILE A 79 15.58 6.08 -1.86
CA ILE A 79 16.11 5.24 -2.93
C ILE A 79 17.64 5.32 -2.95
N ARG A 80 18.24 6.52 -2.93
CA ARG A 80 19.70 6.70 -2.92
C ARG A 80 20.39 6.07 -1.71
N LYS A 81 19.74 6.12 -0.54
CA LYS A 81 20.26 5.52 0.72
C LYS A 81 20.03 4.00 0.79
N GLY A 82 19.29 3.41 -0.13
CA GLY A 82 18.91 2.00 -0.11
C GLY A 82 17.86 1.66 0.97
N TYR A 83 17.13 2.64 1.48
CA TYR A 83 16.00 2.40 2.38
C TYR A 83 14.80 1.82 1.62
N LEU A 84 14.72 2.11 0.33
CA LEU A 84 13.78 1.52 -0.62
C LEU A 84 14.55 0.98 -1.83
N VAL A 85 14.19 -0.22 -2.27
CA VAL A 85 14.78 -0.91 -3.42
C VAL A 85 13.66 -1.40 -4.33
N GLN A 86 13.86 -1.20 -5.64
CA GLN A 86 12.93 -1.66 -6.68
C GLN A 86 13.07 -3.17 -6.89
N ASP A 87 11.97 -3.91 -6.83
CA ASP A 87 11.97 -5.33 -7.20
C ASP A 87 12.27 -5.51 -8.69
N GLY A 88 12.97 -6.60 -9.02
CA GLY A 88 13.45 -6.85 -10.38
C GLY A 88 12.39 -7.44 -11.33
N ALA A 89 11.26 -7.90 -10.83
CA ALA A 89 10.21 -8.54 -11.61
C ALA A 89 8.82 -8.19 -11.09
N PRO A 90 7.81 -8.11 -11.99
CA PRO A 90 6.42 -7.96 -11.58
C PRO A 90 6.00 -9.11 -10.67
N SER A 91 5.46 -8.77 -9.49
CA SER A 91 5.09 -9.71 -8.44
C SER A 91 3.76 -9.33 -7.84
N PHE A 92 3.08 -10.31 -7.26
CA PHE A 92 2.10 -10.07 -6.23
C PHE A 92 2.77 -10.18 -4.87
N TYR A 93 2.13 -9.64 -3.82
CA TYR A 93 2.64 -9.76 -2.47
C TYR A 93 1.52 -10.26 -1.58
N ILE A 94 1.73 -11.39 -0.91
CA ILE A 94 0.80 -11.86 0.12
C ILE A 94 1.16 -11.14 1.41
N TYR A 95 0.20 -10.43 1.97
CA TYR A 95 0.37 -9.67 3.19
C TYR A 95 -0.56 -10.21 4.28
N ARG A 96 0.01 -10.51 5.44
CA ARG A 96 -0.72 -10.97 6.63
C ARG A 96 -0.50 -10.02 7.79
N GLN A 97 -1.59 -9.56 8.35
CA GLN A 97 -1.61 -8.87 9.63
C GLN A 97 -2.15 -9.77 10.73
N ILE A 98 -1.55 -9.64 11.91
CA ILE A 98 -2.08 -10.26 13.13
C ILE A 98 -2.25 -9.14 14.16
N MET A 99 -3.50 -8.88 14.56
CA MET A 99 -3.87 -7.84 15.51
C MET A 99 -4.81 -8.42 16.56
N TRP A 100 -4.40 -8.41 17.82
CA TRP A 100 -5.17 -8.95 18.95
C TRP A 100 -5.67 -10.38 18.70
N GLY A 101 -4.83 -11.23 18.15
CA GLY A 101 -5.15 -12.61 17.79
C GLY A 101 -5.98 -12.81 16.52
N ARG A 102 -6.44 -11.73 15.88
CA ARG A 102 -7.14 -11.79 14.58
C ARG A 102 -6.14 -11.79 13.44
N VAL A 103 -6.27 -12.74 12.56
CA VAL A 103 -5.43 -12.90 11.37
C VAL A 103 -6.19 -12.42 10.14
N GLN A 104 -5.64 -11.46 9.42
CA GLN A 104 -6.12 -11.00 8.13
C GLN A 104 -5.05 -11.25 7.07
N LYS A 105 -5.48 -11.69 5.89
CA LYS A 105 -4.59 -11.93 4.73
C LYS A 105 -5.17 -11.25 3.51
N GLY A 106 -4.29 -10.67 2.72
CA GLY A 106 -4.64 -10.04 1.46
C GLY A 106 -3.55 -10.25 0.41
N ILE A 107 -3.87 -9.86 -0.81
CA ILE A 107 -2.93 -9.80 -1.92
C ILE A 107 -2.75 -8.34 -2.29
N VAL A 108 -1.52 -7.90 -2.39
CA VAL A 108 -1.16 -6.58 -2.89
C VAL A 108 -0.87 -6.70 -4.39
N GLY A 109 -1.54 -5.89 -5.18
CA GLY A 109 -1.43 -5.81 -6.62
C GLY A 109 -2.03 -4.52 -7.14
N CYS A 110 -1.99 -4.28 -8.44
CA CYS A 110 -2.58 -3.11 -9.07
C CYS A 110 -3.98 -3.43 -9.58
N ALA A 111 -4.99 -2.72 -9.09
CA ALA A 111 -6.35 -2.76 -9.64
C ALA A 111 -6.51 -1.72 -10.76
N SER A 112 -7.46 -1.94 -11.66
CA SER A 112 -7.70 -1.03 -12.78
C SER A 112 -8.48 0.21 -12.36
N VAL A 113 -8.00 1.39 -12.75
CA VAL A 113 -8.73 2.66 -12.57
C VAL A 113 -10.03 2.70 -13.39
N ASP A 114 -10.09 2.02 -14.53
CA ASP A 114 -11.30 1.88 -15.31
C ASP A 114 -12.40 1.13 -14.56
N GLU A 115 -12.02 0.17 -13.72
CA GLU A 115 -12.95 -0.57 -12.86
C GLU A 115 -13.51 0.30 -11.73
N TYR A 116 -12.75 1.29 -11.28
CA TYR A 116 -13.27 2.33 -10.39
C TYR A 116 -14.27 3.22 -11.09
N ALA A 117 -13.99 3.65 -12.32
CA ALA A 117 -14.86 4.50 -13.11
C ALA A 117 -16.17 3.80 -13.51
N ASN A 118 -16.13 2.53 -13.93
CA ASN A 118 -17.29 1.76 -14.36
C ASN A 118 -18.10 1.11 -13.23
N GLY A 119 -17.61 1.22 -11.97
CA GLY A 119 -18.31 0.71 -10.80
C GLY A 119 -18.10 -0.78 -10.51
N THR A 120 -17.14 -1.45 -11.11
CA THR A 120 -16.69 -2.80 -10.69
C THR A 120 -16.05 -2.71 -9.31
N ILE A 121 -15.27 -1.64 -9.04
CA ILE A 121 -14.84 -1.28 -7.70
C ILE A 121 -15.94 -0.44 -7.04
N LYS A 122 -16.57 -1.01 -6.01
CA LYS A 122 -17.74 -0.43 -5.32
C LYS A 122 -17.33 0.55 -4.24
N LYS A 123 -17.98 1.71 -4.26
CA LYS A 123 -17.85 2.78 -3.26
C LYS A 123 -19.02 2.73 -2.29
N HIS A 124 -18.82 3.15 -1.06
CA HIS A 124 -19.91 3.29 -0.09
C HIS A 124 -19.94 4.67 0.62
N GLU A 125 -18.99 5.55 0.28
CA GLU A 125 -19.00 6.94 0.75
C GLU A 125 -18.55 7.89 -0.36
N LEU A 126 -18.89 9.17 -0.17
CA LEU A 126 -18.45 10.26 -1.04
C LEU A 126 -17.10 10.79 -0.54
N THR A 127 -16.23 11.08 -1.47
CA THR A 127 -14.93 11.69 -1.19
C THR A 127 -15.03 13.21 -1.06
N ARG A 128 -14.13 13.80 -0.28
CA ARG A 128 -13.99 15.25 -0.17
C ARG A 128 -12.98 15.73 -1.19
N ARG A 129 -13.38 16.70 -2.02
CA ARG A 129 -12.53 17.24 -3.09
C ARG A 129 -11.17 17.74 -2.61
N GLU A 130 -11.14 18.38 -1.44
CA GLU A 130 -9.88 18.87 -0.86
C GLU A 130 -8.87 17.75 -0.59
N LYS A 131 -9.34 16.62 -0.02
CA LYS A 131 -8.51 15.46 0.26
C LYS A 131 -8.09 14.71 -1.01
N GLU A 132 -8.95 14.68 -2.02
CA GLU A 132 -8.61 14.12 -3.33
C GLU A 132 -7.48 14.93 -3.97
N LEU A 133 -7.63 16.25 -4.05
CA LEU A 133 -6.63 17.14 -4.62
C LEU A 133 -5.28 17.03 -3.89
N ASP A 134 -5.30 17.00 -2.56
CA ASP A 134 -4.10 16.79 -1.76
C ASP A 134 -3.36 15.48 -2.13
N ARG A 135 -4.08 14.40 -2.30
CA ARG A 135 -3.45 13.12 -2.70
C ARG A 135 -2.99 13.10 -4.14
N ILE A 136 -3.73 13.73 -5.07
CA ILE A 136 -3.32 13.90 -6.47
C ILE A 136 -1.98 14.65 -6.52
N GLU A 137 -1.88 15.81 -5.88
CA GLU A 137 -0.65 16.62 -5.84
C GLU A 137 0.53 15.83 -5.24
N HIS A 138 0.28 15.05 -4.18
CA HIS A 138 1.29 14.21 -3.56
C HIS A 138 1.77 13.09 -4.51
N PHE A 139 0.85 12.35 -5.14
CA PHE A 139 1.18 11.27 -6.06
C PHE A 139 1.88 11.77 -7.31
N ASP A 140 1.43 12.90 -7.86
CA ASP A 140 2.06 13.55 -9.01
C ASP A 140 3.48 13.99 -8.68
N ALA A 141 3.68 14.63 -7.53
CA ALA A 141 5.01 15.06 -7.11
C ALA A 141 5.98 13.88 -6.94
N CYS A 142 5.53 12.80 -6.32
CA CYS A 142 6.32 11.59 -6.10
C CYS A 142 6.44 10.72 -7.36
N SER A 143 5.58 10.91 -8.35
CA SER A 143 5.40 9.99 -9.50
C SER A 143 5.22 8.54 -9.04
N ALA A 144 4.51 8.34 -7.94
CA ALA A 144 4.33 7.03 -7.29
C ALA A 144 3.06 6.99 -6.44
N GLN A 145 2.45 5.82 -6.38
CA GLN A 145 1.43 5.48 -5.39
C GLN A 145 2.14 5.13 -4.07
N THR A 146 2.17 6.07 -3.16
CA THR A 146 2.94 5.96 -1.91
C THR A 146 2.20 5.18 -0.82
N GLU A 147 0.89 5.01 -0.95
CA GLU A 147 0.07 4.35 0.06
C GLU A 147 -0.97 3.42 -0.59
N PRO A 148 -1.01 2.14 -0.20
CA PRO A 148 -2.00 1.21 -0.73
C PRO A 148 -3.41 1.55 -0.23
N VAL A 149 -4.41 1.13 -1.00
CA VAL A 149 -5.82 1.14 -0.62
C VAL A 149 -6.22 -0.25 -0.13
N PHE A 150 -7.27 -0.33 0.68
CA PHE A 150 -7.79 -1.61 1.14
C PHE A 150 -9.10 -1.93 0.42
N LEU A 151 -9.04 -2.97 -0.43
CA LEU A 151 -10.19 -3.50 -1.14
C LEU A 151 -10.58 -4.86 -0.55
N ALA A 152 -11.86 -5.07 -0.35
CA ALA A 152 -12.43 -6.36 0.03
C ALA A 152 -13.08 -7.02 -1.17
N TYR A 153 -13.16 -8.34 -1.17
CA TYR A 153 -13.88 -9.12 -2.17
C TYR A 153 -14.55 -10.34 -1.52
N ARG A 154 -15.54 -10.88 -2.19
CA ARG A 154 -16.20 -12.11 -1.72
C ARG A 154 -15.21 -13.28 -1.78
N LYS A 155 -15.22 -14.11 -0.74
CA LYS A 155 -14.32 -15.25 -0.63
C LYS A 155 -14.29 -16.05 -1.95
N HIS A 156 -13.09 -16.27 -2.47
CA HIS A 156 -12.81 -17.11 -3.63
C HIS A 156 -11.90 -18.27 -3.21
N ASP A 157 -12.39 -19.52 -3.34
CA ASP A 157 -11.69 -20.68 -2.80
C ASP A 157 -10.37 -20.97 -3.53
N GLY A 158 -10.29 -20.70 -4.84
CA GLY A 158 -9.08 -20.82 -5.64
C GLY A 158 -7.98 -19.90 -5.14
N ILE A 159 -8.27 -18.61 -4.99
CA ILE A 159 -7.34 -17.61 -4.46
C ILE A 159 -6.91 -17.97 -3.03
N SER A 160 -7.87 -18.35 -2.18
CA SER A 160 -7.60 -18.74 -0.79
C SER A 160 -6.68 -19.95 -0.70
N ARG A 161 -6.79 -20.91 -1.62
CA ARG A 161 -5.91 -22.09 -1.71
C ARG A 161 -4.50 -21.67 -2.11
N ILE A 162 -4.34 -20.85 -3.14
CA ILE A 162 -3.02 -20.35 -3.59
C ILE A 162 -2.28 -19.66 -2.44
N ILE A 163 -2.98 -18.77 -1.70
CA ILE A 163 -2.40 -18.07 -0.55
C ILE A 163 -1.92 -19.07 0.53
N ARG A 164 -2.76 -20.06 0.88
CA ARG A 164 -2.38 -21.06 1.91
C ARG A 164 -1.18 -21.88 1.50
N GLU A 165 -1.15 -22.36 0.25
CA GLU A 165 -0.07 -23.18 -0.27
C GLU A 165 1.24 -22.37 -0.34
N TRP A 166 1.19 -21.12 -0.83
CA TRP A 166 2.38 -20.27 -0.87
C TRP A 166 2.97 -20.04 0.51
N ILE A 167 2.17 -19.64 1.47
CA ILE A 167 2.59 -19.40 2.86
C ILE A 167 3.19 -20.67 3.49
N LYS A 168 2.61 -21.84 3.19
CA LYS A 168 3.07 -23.12 3.74
C LYS A 168 4.48 -23.51 3.26
N PHE A 169 4.81 -23.21 2.03
CA PHE A 169 6.04 -23.69 1.38
C PHE A 169 7.13 -22.64 1.21
N HIS A 170 6.85 -21.36 1.55
CA HIS A 170 7.79 -20.27 1.40
C HIS A 170 8.01 -19.53 2.72
N LYS A 171 9.26 -19.09 2.93
CA LYS A 171 9.58 -18.20 4.05
C LYS A 171 9.14 -16.78 3.71
N PRO A 172 8.66 -16.01 4.70
CA PRO A 172 8.33 -14.62 4.46
C PRO A 172 9.57 -13.77 4.22
N GLU A 173 9.39 -12.70 3.44
CA GLU A 173 10.38 -11.64 3.28
C GLU A 173 10.41 -10.72 4.50
N TYR A 174 9.23 -10.37 5.03
CA TYR A 174 9.09 -9.62 6.27
C TYR A 174 8.32 -10.43 7.30
N ASP A 175 8.75 -10.32 8.56
CA ASP A 175 8.03 -10.82 9.73
C ASP A 175 8.49 -10.00 10.94
N PHE A 176 7.71 -8.99 11.31
CA PHE A 176 8.01 -8.11 12.44
C PHE A 176 6.74 -7.61 13.11
N THR A 177 6.88 -7.18 14.37
CA THR A 177 5.78 -6.62 15.16
C THR A 177 6.10 -5.15 15.47
N THR A 178 5.15 -4.25 15.21
CA THR A 178 5.23 -2.83 15.51
C THR A 178 4.89 -2.55 16.99
N GLU A 179 5.19 -1.35 17.46
CA GLU A 179 4.99 -0.95 18.87
C GLU A 179 3.53 -1.04 19.33
N ASP A 180 2.58 -0.88 18.40
CA ASP A 180 1.15 -1.05 18.63
C ASP A 180 0.71 -2.52 18.78
N GLY A 181 1.66 -3.46 18.72
CA GLY A 181 1.40 -4.90 18.87
C GLY A 181 0.87 -5.59 17.62
N VAL A 182 0.85 -4.92 16.48
CA VAL A 182 0.44 -5.52 15.20
C VAL A 182 1.64 -6.23 14.55
N THR A 183 1.45 -7.50 14.18
CA THR A 183 2.44 -8.27 13.43
C THR A 183 2.18 -8.16 11.94
N HIS A 184 3.23 -7.84 11.19
CA HIS A 184 3.23 -7.66 9.74
C HIS A 184 4.10 -8.72 9.08
N ILE A 185 3.52 -9.50 8.17
CA ILE A 185 4.23 -10.58 7.48
C ILE A 185 3.94 -10.49 6.00
N LEU A 186 4.99 -10.56 5.15
CA LEU A 186 4.87 -10.39 3.72
C LEU A 186 5.66 -11.43 2.95
N TRP A 187 5.04 -12.00 1.92
CA TRP A 187 5.64 -12.93 0.97
C TRP A 187 5.55 -12.37 -0.44
N PRO A 188 6.67 -12.06 -1.11
CA PRO A 188 6.65 -11.80 -2.55
C PRO A 188 6.29 -13.07 -3.33
N VAL A 189 5.54 -12.90 -4.41
CA VAL A 189 5.12 -13.96 -5.33
C VAL A 189 5.53 -13.54 -6.73
N ALA A 190 6.72 -13.98 -7.16
CA ALA A 190 7.29 -13.69 -8.48
C ALA A 190 7.27 -14.90 -9.43
N ASP A 191 6.92 -16.10 -8.93
CA ASP A 191 6.80 -17.30 -9.77
C ASP A 191 5.73 -17.10 -10.85
N PRO A 192 6.10 -17.19 -12.16
CA PRO A 192 5.19 -16.87 -13.25
C PRO A 192 3.88 -17.69 -13.23
N SER A 193 3.95 -18.96 -12.85
CA SER A 193 2.76 -19.82 -12.81
C SER A 193 1.79 -19.43 -11.70
N THR A 194 2.33 -19.08 -10.54
CA THR A 194 1.53 -18.62 -9.39
C THR A 194 0.97 -17.21 -9.61
N VAL A 195 1.75 -16.31 -10.20
CA VAL A 195 1.31 -14.98 -10.62
C VAL A 195 0.11 -15.09 -11.58
N GLU A 196 0.22 -15.94 -12.61
CA GLU A 196 -0.88 -16.15 -13.56
C GLU A 196 -2.10 -16.79 -12.92
N ALA A 197 -1.92 -17.73 -11.98
CA ALA A 197 -3.03 -18.34 -11.24
C ALA A 197 -3.78 -17.33 -10.37
N ILE A 198 -3.07 -16.41 -9.71
CA ILE A 198 -3.67 -15.31 -8.94
C ILE A 198 -4.44 -14.38 -9.88
N ARG A 199 -3.82 -13.95 -10.98
CA ARG A 199 -4.43 -13.06 -11.97
C ARG A 199 -5.75 -13.65 -12.49
N LYS A 200 -5.75 -14.92 -12.92
CA LYS A 200 -6.95 -15.64 -13.37
C LYS A 200 -8.01 -15.79 -12.27
N GLY A 201 -7.59 -16.03 -11.04
CA GLY A 201 -8.53 -16.10 -9.92
C GLY A 201 -9.30 -14.80 -9.73
N PHE A 202 -8.67 -13.64 -9.90
CA PHE A 202 -9.37 -12.36 -9.81
C PHE A 202 -10.29 -12.09 -10.99
N GLU A 203 -10.05 -12.64 -12.18
CA GLU A 203 -10.99 -12.57 -13.30
C GLU A 203 -12.33 -13.30 -13.02
N GLU A 204 -12.40 -14.12 -11.99
CA GLU A 204 -13.63 -14.78 -11.51
C GLU A 204 -14.33 -13.98 -10.39
N VAL A 205 -13.74 -12.89 -9.92
CA VAL A 205 -14.29 -12.03 -8.86
C VAL A 205 -15.14 -10.92 -9.50
N GLU A 206 -16.44 -10.92 -9.21
CA GLU A 206 -17.40 -9.98 -9.83
C GLU A 206 -17.14 -8.50 -9.46
N ALA A 207 -16.73 -8.23 -8.24
CA ALA A 207 -16.56 -6.87 -7.73
C ALA A 207 -15.54 -6.80 -6.59
N LEU A 208 -14.87 -5.66 -6.52
CA LEU A 208 -14.07 -5.24 -5.38
C LEU A 208 -14.83 -4.16 -4.62
N TYR A 209 -14.62 -4.08 -3.31
CA TYR A 209 -15.31 -3.14 -2.43
C TYR A 209 -14.28 -2.33 -1.66
N ILE A 210 -14.31 -1.00 -1.76
CA ILE A 210 -13.39 -0.16 -0.99
C ILE A 210 -13.76 -0.29 0.48
N ALA A 211 -12.85 -0.86 1.26
CA ALA A 211 -12.99 -0.99 2.72
C ALA A 211 -12.32 0.17 3.44
N ASP A 212 -11.22 0.70 2.89
CA ASP A 212 -10.51 1.88 3.38
C ASP A 212 -9.74 2.56 2.26
N GLY A 213 -9.55 3.88 2.36
CA GLY A 213 -8.79 4.66 1.39
C GLY A 213 -9.63 5.18 0.21
N HIS A 214 -10.88 5.60 0.40
CA HIS A 214 -11.72 6.17 -0.66
C HIS A 214 -11.06 7.36 -1.35
N HIS A 215 -10.44 8.29 -0.59
CA HIS A 215 -9.72 9.44 -1.16
C HIS A 215 -8.49 9.01 -1.97
N ARG A 216 -7.72 8.05 -1.47
CA ARG A 216 -6.56 7.47 -2.18
C ARG A 216 -6.97 6.77 -3.48
N THR A 217 -8.09 6.03 -3.45
CA THR A 217 -8.62 5.36 -4.65
C THR A 217 -9.14 6.38 -5.67
N ALA A 218 -9.81 7.44 -5.22
CA ALA A 218 -10.33 8.49 -6.11
C ALA A 218 -9.21 9.34 -6.75
N SER A 219 -8.04 9.38 -6.11
CA SER A 219 -6.88 10.17 -6.54
C SER A 219 -5.89 9.38 -7.41
N SER A 220 -6.13 8.10 -7.59
CA SER A 220 -5.33 7.22 -8.45
C SER A 220 -5.77 7.33 -9.89
#